data_2b87bda5da7ad5fdbcba43255f7477d5
#
_entry.id   2b87bda5da7ad5fdbcba43255f7477d5
#
_cell.length_a   1.000
_cell.length_b   1.000
_cell.length_c   1.000
_cell.angle_alpha   90.00
_cell.angle_beta   90.00
_cell.angle_gamma   90.00
#
_symmetry.space_group_name_H-M   'P 1'
#
loop_
_entity.id
_entity.type
_entity.pdbx_description
1 polymer ?
#
loop_
_entity_poly.entity_id
_entity_poly.type
_entity_poly.pdbx_seq_one_letter_code
_entity_poly.pdbx_strand_id
1 'polypeptide(L)'
;MNELRFDGKVAIVTGGGRGVGRVHALALAERGAKVVVVDPGVALDGSGASNAPASEVVSEIKAAGGEAVASFEKVNDRAGAARMVELALDTFGRLDVLINNAGNSMPELFEEQTLEQFETLNEVHYLGTVYVTKAAWPHLVKAGGARVVNTISEGPTGMHERGTGYGGAKAGVIGLTLSLAAETKFHGVGVNGFAPRIATRLSAPEVLAHVYGRPAEAFAKNMAMFPSELSSPAAIYLAHESCPLNGALLVSGGGQVMRMAIMENEGFRTDDMTVENIAANVGKIIDMKESTHIGIGANVSMPSVKGPG
;
A
#
# COMPACT_ATOMS: atom_id res chain seq x y z
N MET A 1 -21.62 17.42 -3.17
CA MET A 1 -20.39 17.05 -3.89
C MET A 1 -20.77 16.00 -4.91
N ASN A 2 -20.28 16.08 -6.15
CA ASN A 2 -20.54 15.06 -7.15
C ASN A 2 -19.74 13.79 -6.78
N GLU A 3 -20.29 12.62 -7.10
CA GLU A 3 -19.62 11.34 -6.91
C GLU A 3 -18.34 11.28 -7.76
N LEU A 4 -17.25 10.79 -7.18
CA LEU A 4 -16.01 10.53 -7.91
C LEU A 4 -16.15 9.21 -8.70
N ARG A 5 -16.13 9.31 -10.02
CA ARG A 5 -16.35 8.21 -10.96
C ARG A 5 -15.05 7.76 -11.64
N PHE A 6 -14.99 6.49 -12.00
CA PHE A 6 -13.89 5.86 -12.74
C PHE A 6 -14.34 5.33 -14.11
N ASP A 7 -15.34 5.95 -14.72
CA ASP A 7 -15.90 5.52 -15.99
C ASP A 7 -14.82 5.46 -17.09
N GLY A 8 -14.73 4.32 -17.77
CA GLY A 8 -13.71 4.08 -18.80
C GLY A 8 -12.29 3.82 -18.28
N LYS A 9 -12.07 3.78 -16.96
CA LYS A 9 -10.77 3.45 -16.34
C LYS A 9 -10.66 1.96 -16.09
N VAL A 10 -9.44 1.46 -16.16
CA VAL A 10 -9.08 0.07 -15.84
C VAL A 10 -8.17 0.04 -14.62
N ALA A 11 -8.51 -0.78 -13.64
CA ALA A 11 -7.79 -0.92 -12.40
C ALA A 11 -7.29 -2.35 -12.18
N ILE A 12 -6.06 -2.50 -11.67
CA ILE A 12 -5.56 -3.75 -11.09
C ILE A 12 -5.55 -3.59 -9.57
N VAL A 13 -6.12 -4.56 -8.84
CA VAL A 13 -6.07 -4.65 -7.38
C VAL A 13 -5.43 -5.97 -6.98
N THR A 14 -4.20 -5.94 -6.45
CA THR A 14 -3.51 -7.14 -5.94
C THR A 14 -3.98 -7.48 -4.52
N GLY A 15 -4.11 -8.80 -4.22
CA GLY A 15 -4.77 -9.23 -2.98
C GLY A 15 -6.24 -8.82 -2.94
N GLY A 16 -6.89 -8.74 -4.10
CA GLY A 16 -8.24 -8.21 -4.30
C GLY A 16 -9.37 -9.18 -3.93
N GLY A 17 -9.07 -10.43 -3.59
CA GLY A 17 -10.08 -11.44 -3.27
C GLY A 17 -10.61 -11.39 -1.84
N ARG A 18 -9.91 -10.73 -0.91
CA ARG A 18 -10.25 -10.73 0.52
C ARG A 18 -9.94 -9.39 1.19
N GLY A 19 -10.46 -9.20 2.41
CA GLY A 19 -10.16 -8.05 3.26
C GLY A 19 -10.35 -6.71 2.56
N VAL A 20 -9.44 -5.75 2.81
CA VAL A 20 -9.56 -4.41 2.24
C VAL A 20 -9.37 -4.38 0.71
N GLY A 21 -8.58 -5.30 0.15
CA GLY A 21 -8.41 -5.42 -1.31
C GLY A 21 -9.73 -5.75 -2.02
N ARG A 22 -10.53 -6.65 -1.43
CA ARG A 22 -11.89 -6.93 -1.91
C ARG A 22 -12.77 -5.66 -1.88
N VAL A 23 -12.72 -4.92 -0.79
CA VAL A 23 -13.49 -3.66 -0.66
C VAL A 23 -13.02 -2.63 -1.68
N HIS A 24 -11.72 -2.53 -1.95
CA HIS A 24 -11.19 -1.66 -3.02
C HIS A 24 -11.71 -2.07 -4.40
N ALA A 25 -11.69 -3.37 -4.73
CA ALA A 25 -12.15 -3.87 -6.01
C ALA A 25 -13.63 -3.58 -6.25
N LEU A 26 -14.46 -3.85 -5.25
CA LEU A 26 -15.90 -3.56 -5.28
C LEU A 26 -16.17 -2.05 -5.41
N ALA A 27 -15.51 -1.21 -4.61
CA ALA A 27 -15.70 0.24 -4.62
C ALA A 27 -15.26 0.90 -5.93
N LEU A 28 -14.21 0.39 -6.60
CA LEU A 28 -13.81 0.84 -7.93
C LEU A 28 -14.83 0.45 -8.98
N ALA A 29 -15.31 -0.80 -8.97
CA ALA A 29 -16.30 -1.29 -9.90
C ALA A 29 -17.66 -0.57 -9.76
N GLU A 30 -18.13 -0.34 -8.54
CA GLU A 30 -19.34 0.44 -8.25
C GLU A 30 -19.26 1.85 -8.84
N ARG A 31 -18.06 2.44 -8.90
CA ARG A 31 -17.79 3.76 -9.49
C ARG A 31 -17.47 3.72 -10.99
N GLY A 32 -17.65 2.57 -11.66
CA GLY A 32 -17.54 2.45 -13.11
C GLY A 32 -16.18 2.01 -13.64
N ALA A 33 -15.22 1.66 -12.78
CA ALA A 33 -13.96 1.06 -13.23
C ALA A 33 -14.16 -0.38 -13.70
N LYS A 34 -13.38 -0.78 -14.70
CA LYS A 34 -13.18 -2.20 -15.05
C LYS A 34 -12.03 -2.74 -14.20
N VAL A 35 -12.22 -3.87 -13.52
CA VAL A 35 -11.30 -4.31 -12.46
C VAL A 35 -10.69 -5.67 -12.77
N VAL A 36 -9.36 -5.74 -12.72
CA VAL A 36 -8.62 -7.01 -12.61
C VAL A 36 -8.42 -7.30 -11.12
N VAL A 37 -9.10 -8.33 -10.63
CA VAL A 37 -9.01 -8.80 -9.26
C VAL A 37 -7.92 -9.86 -9.18
N VAL A 38 -6.78 -9.53 -8.58
CA VAL A 38 -5.63 -10.45 -8.48
C VAL A 38 -5.59 -11.05 -7.08
N ASP A 39 -5.77 -12.37 -6.95
CA ASP A 39 -5.60 -13.09 -5.69
C ASP A 39 -5.32 -14.58 -5.95
N PRO A 40 -4.13 -15.10 -5.55
CA PRO A 40 -3.82 -16.52 -5.66
C PRO A 40 -4.54 -17.40 -4.62
N GLY A 41 -5.30 -16.81 -3.69
CA GLY A 41 -6.08 -17.52 -2.68
C GLY A 41 -5.25 -18.26 -1.63
N VAL A 42 -4.03 -17.78 -1.37
CA VAL A 42 -3.10 -18.38 -0.38
C VAL A 42 -3.54 -18.14 1.06
N ALA A 43 -2.99 -18.94 1.98
CA ALA A 43 -3.10 -18.76 3.43
C ALA A 43 -2.30 -17.53 3.91
N LEU A 44 -2.32 -17.23 5.23
CA LEU A 44 -1.61 -16.07 5.81
C LEU A 44 -0.09 -16.16 5.67
N ASP A 45 0.44 -17.38 5.72
CA ASP A 45 1.86 -17.69 5.53
C ASP A 45 2.29 -17.76 4.04
N GLY A 46 1.36 -17.54 3.11
CA GLY A 46 1.60 -17.64 1.67
C GLY A 46 1.47 -19.04 1.08
N SER A 47 1.15 -20.07 1.90
CA SER A 47 0.98 -21.44 1.45
C SER A 47 -0.36 -21.70 0.75
N GLY A 48 -0.44 -22.79 -0.01
CA GLY A 48 -1.66 -23.17 -0.73
C GLY A 48 -1.95 -22.29 -1.95
N ALA A 49 -3.10 -22.53 -2.56
CA ALA A 49 -3.67 -21.70 -3.62
C ALA A 49 -5.17 -22.02 -3.78
N SER A 50 -5.97 -21.05 -4.17
CA SER A 50 -7.39 -21.23 -4.49
C SER A 50 -7.86 -20.12 -5.43
N ASN A 51 -8.58 -20.48 -6.48
CA ASN A 51 -9.16 -19.51 -7.40
C ASN A 51 -10.45 -18.85 -6.82
N ALA A 52 -11.02 -19.41 -5.75
CA ALA A 52 -12.31 -18.98 -5.22
C ALA A 52 -12.33 -17.50 -4.81
N PRO A 53 -11.38 -16.95 -4.05
CA PRO A 53 -11.50 -15.56 -3.56
C PRO A 53 -11.60 -14.52 -4.65
N ALA A 54 -10.75 -14.59 -5.68
CA ALA A 54 -10.80 -13.65 -6.81
C ALA A 54 -12.06 -13.87 -7.66
N SER A 55 -12.45 -15.15 -7.89
CA SER A 55 -13.62 -15.48 -8.69
C SER A 55 -14.94 -15.05 -8.04
N GLU A 56 -15.05 -15.15 -6.72
CA GLU A 56 -16.20 -14.69 -5.95
C GLU A 56 -16.39 -13.18 -6.08
N VAL A 57 -15.33 -12.39 -5.92
CA VAL A 57 -15.37 -10.93 -6.08
C VAL A 57 -15.73 -10.53 -7.51
N VAL A 58 -15.17 -11.21 -8.52
CA VAL A 58 -15.53 -10.96 -9.93
C VAL A 58 -16.99 -11.27 -10.17
N SER A 59 -17.51 -12.37 -9.62
CA SER A 59 -18.93 -12.73 -9.76
C SER A 59 -19.85 -11.70 -9.10
N GLU A 60 -19.48 -11.19 -7.94
CA GLU A 60 -20.21 -10.13 -7.23
C GLU A 60 -20.23 -8.82 -8.02
N ILE A 61 -19.08 -8.40 -8.56
CA ILE A 61 -18.99 -7.21 -9.42
C ILE A 61 -19.89 -7.35 -10.64
N LYS A 62 -19.85 -8.50 -11.34
CA LYS A 62 -20.67 -8.77 -12.51
C LYS A 62 -22.16 -8.83 -12.17
N ALA A 63 -22.53 -9.41 -11.05
CA ALA A 63 -23.92 -9.45 -10.57
C ALA A 63 -24.48 -8.04 -10.28
N ALA A 64 -23.61 -7.11 -9.85
CA ALA A 64 -23.94 -5.70 -9.65
C ALA A 64 -23.91 -4.87 -10.97
N GLY A 65 -23.65 -5.50 -12.12
CA GLY A 65 -23.61 -4.83 -13.44
C GLY A 65 -22.26 -4.22 -13.80
N GLY A 66 -21.20 -4.43 -13.01
CA GLY A 66 -19.85 -3.99 -13.28
C GLY A 66 -19.05 -4.96 -14.18
N GLU A 67 -17.86 -4.55 -14.58
CA GLU A 67 -16.94 -5.35 -15.40
C GLU A 67 -15.70 -5.75 -14.61
N ALA A 68 -15.41 -7.05 -14.49
CA ALA A 68 -14.21 -7.54 -13.82
C ALA A 68 -13.73 -8.87 -14.40
N VAL A 69 -12.43 -9.15 -14.21
CA VAL A 69 -11.78 -10.43 -14.52
C VAL A 69 -10.85 -10.83 -13.37
N ALA A 70 -10.75 -12.14 -13.12
CA ALA A 70 -9.88 -12.69 -12.08
C ALA A 70 -8.50 -13.04 -12.64
N SER A 71 -7.45 -12.77 -11.85
CA SER A 71 -6.11 -13.28 -12.03
C SER A 71 -5.69 -14.03 -10.76
N PHE A 72 -5.06 -15.19 -10.95
CA PHE A 72 -4.61 -16.06 -9.85
C PHE A 72 -3.09 -16.02 -9.68
N GLU A 73 -2.45 -15.06 -10.31
CA GLU A 73 -1.02 -14.89 -10.31
C GLU A 73 -0.50 -14.39 -8.95
N LYS A 74 0.72 -14.79 -8.61
CA LYS A 74 1.43 -14.33 -7.41
C LYS A 74 2.23 -13.08 -7.71
N VAL A 75 2.17 -12.09 -6.83
CA VAL A 75 2.91 -10.81 -7.01
C VAL A 75 4.43 -10.99 -6.93
N ASN A 76 4.92 -11.98 -6.19
CA ASN A 76 6.34 -12.30 -6.07
C ASN A 76 6.89 -13.18 -7.21
N ASP A 77 6.07 -13.52 -8.20
CA ASP A 77 6.51 -14.11 -9.48
C ASP A 77 6.61 -13.00 -10.55
N ARG A 78 7.80 -12.77 -11.08
CA ARG A 78 8.04 -11.73 -12.12
C ARG A 78 7.23 -11.98 -13.38
N ALA A 79 7.11 -13.23 -13.80
CA ALA A 79 6.32 -13.61 -14.97
C ALA A 79 4.82 -13.45 -14.65
N GLY A 80 4.39 -13.81 -13.45
CA GLY A 80 3.03 -13.59 -12.97
C GLY A 80 2.66 -12.11 -12.93
N ALA A 81 3.58 -11.25 -12.48
CA ALA A 81 3.39 -9.80 -12.51
C ALA A 81 3.17 -9.26 -13.93
N ALA A 82 3.88 -9.78 -14.93
CA ALA A 82 3.64 -9.44 -16.32
C ALA A 82 2.27 -9.93 -16.82
N ARG A 83 1.94 -11.22 -16.56
CA ARG A 83 0.66 -11.81 -17.02
C ARG A 83 -0.57 -11.12 -16.43
N MET A 84 -0.54 -10.63 -15.17
CA MET A 84 -1.69 -9.88 -14.63
C MET A 84 -1.87 -8.51 -15.30
N VAL A 85 -0.80 -7.87 -15.77
CA VAL A 85 -0.87 -6.64 -16.56
C VAL A 85 -1.34 -6.93 -17.99
N GLU A 86 -0.80 -7.96 -18.63
CA GLU A 86 -1.24 -8.42 -19.95
C GLU A 86 -2.74 -8.74 -19.95
N LEU A 87 -3.24 -9.42 -18.91
CA LEU A 87 -4.67 -9.70 -18.77
C LEU A 87 -5.53 -8.42 -18.76
N ALA A 88 -5.07 -7.35 -18.09
CA ALA A 88 -5.78 -6.06 -18.11
C ALA A 88 -5.82 -5.44 -19.51
N LEU A 89 -4.70 -5.51 -20.22
CA LEU A 89 -4.57 -4.96 -21.57
C LEU A 89 -5.38 -5.75 -22.59
N ASP A 90 -5.30 -7.07 -22.56
CA ASP A 90 -6.00 -7.97 -23.49
C ASP A 90 -7.52 -7.90 -23.29
N THR A 91 -7.96 -7.78 -22.02
CA THR A 91 -9.40 -7.76 -21.70
C THR A 91 -10.00 -6.36 -21.87
N PHE A 92 -9.30 -5.30 -21.47
CA PHE A 92 -9.86 -3.95 -21.35
C PHE A 92 -9.11 -2.87 -22.16
N GLY A 93 -7.98 -3.21 -22.77
CA GLY A 93 -7.24 -2.33 -23.70
C GLY A 93 -6.37 -1.25 -23.07
N ARG A 94 -6.38 -1.08 -21.73
CA ARG A 94 -5.63 -0.02 -21.02
C ARG A 94 -5.38 -0.36 -19.57
N LEU A 95 -4.57 0.46 -18.88
CA LEU A 95 -4.38 0.39 -17.42
C LEU A 95 -4.21 1.82 -16.89
N ASP A 96 -5.05 2.22 -15.94
CA ASP A 96 -5.09 3.57 -15.36
C ASP A 96 -4.78 3.60 -13.89
N VAL A 97 -5.15 2.55 -13.15
CA VAL A 97 -5.02 2.48 -11.70
C VAL A 97 -4.35 1.17 -11.30
N LEU A 98 -3.34 1.28 -10.45
CA LEU A 98 -2.71 0.13 -9.80
C LEU A 98 -2.82 0.28 -8.28
N ILE A 99 -3.52 -0.64 -7.62
CA ILE A 99 -3.50 -0.77 -6.16
C ILE A 99 -2.69 -1.99 -5.78
N ASN A 100 -1.47 -1.77 -5.33
CA ASN A 100 -0.60 -2.79 -4.75
C ASN A 100 -1.02 -3.02 -3.30
N ASN A 101 -1.88 -4.04 -3.10
CA ASN A 101 -2.43 -4.33 -1.78
C ASN A 101 -2.07 -5.74 -1.27
N ALA A 102 -1.61 -6.64 -2.12
CA ALA A 102 -1.22 -7.99 -1.71
C ALA A 102 -0.22 -7.98 -0.53
N GLY A 103 -0.43 -8.88 0.41
CA GLY A 103 0.40 -8.98 1.60
C GLY A 103 0.08 -10.20 2.45
N ASN A 104 1.04 -10.57 3.27
CA ASN A 104 1.00 -11.65 4.26
C ASN A 104 1.51 -11.15 5.62
N SER A 105 1.50 -12.00 6.64
CA SER A 105 2.00 -11.65 7.98
C SER A 105 2.55 -12.90 8.66
N MET A 106 3.73 -12.76 9.25
CA MET A 106 4.43 -13.77 10.04
C MET A 106 5.05 -13.07 11.26
N PRO A 107 4.21 -12.74 12.27
CA PRO A 107 4.65 -11.97 13.43
C PRO A 107 5.44 -12.87 14.40
N GLU A 108 6.74 -12.63 14.51
CA GLU A 108 7.65 -13.30 15.43
C GLU A 108 8.66 -12.31 16.00
N LEU A 109 9.27 -12.63 17.16
CA LEU A 109 10.44 -11.90 17.65
C LEU A 109 11.60 -12.08 16.66
N PHE A 110 12.53 -11.13 16.63
CA PHE A 110 13.65 -11.16 15.69
C PHE A 110 14.47 -12.45 15.77
N GLU A 111 14.72 -12.93 16.98
CA GLU A 111 15.45 -14.18 17.25
C GLU A 111 14.67 -15.46 16.90
N GLU A 112 13.35 -15.38 16.83
CA GLU A 112 12.46 -16.50 16.51
C GLU A 112 12.15 -16.57 15.00
N GLN A 113 12.16 -15.42 14.31
CA GLN A 113 11.83 -15.31 12.90
C GLN A 113 12.94 -15.92 12.02
N THR A 114 12.61 -16.88 11.16
CA THR A 114 13.60 -17.50 10.26
C THR A 114 13.95 -16.58 9.09
N LEU A 115 15.10 -16.81 8.44
CA LEU A 115 15.50 -16.05 7.25
C LEU A 115 14.50 -16.23 6.11
N GLU A 116 13.95 -17.45 5.92
CA GLU A 116 12.94 -17.75 4.91
C GLU A 116 11.64 -16.94 5.13
N GLN A 117 11.26 -16.69 6.40
CA GLN A 117 10.13 -15.82 6.72
C GLN A 117 10.42 -14.36 6.36
N PHE A 118 11.64 -13.87 6.66
CA PHE A 118 12.09 -12.54 6.23
C PHE A 118 12.08 -12.39 4.71
N GLU A 119 12.62 -13.37 3.99
CA GLU A 119 12.64 -13.40 2.53
C GLU A 119 11.24 -13.40 1.96
N THR A 120 10.35 -14.26 2.46
CA THR A 120 8.94 -14.34 2.04
C THR A 120 8.20 -13.02 2.24
N LEU A 121 8.37 -12.36 3.40
CA LEU A 121 7.77 -11.05 3.66
C LEU A 121 8.29 -10.00 2.67
N ASN A 122 9.60 -9.96 2.45
CA ASN A 122 10.21 -9.04 1.52
C ASN A 122 9.80 -9.30 0.07
N GLU A 123 9.74 -10.57 -0.35
CA GLU A 123 9.32 -10.98 -1.69
C GLU A 123 7.88 -10.54 -1.98
N VAL A 124 6.94 -10.77 -1.06
CA VAL A 124 5.53 -10.45 -1.27
C VAL A 124 5.30 -8.94 -1.19
N HIS A 125 5.77 -8.27 -0.13
CA HIS A 125 5.46 -6.87 0.12
C HIS A 125 6.28 -5.92 -0.74
N TYR A 126 7.61 -6.05 -0.74
CA TYR A 126 8.48 -5.11 -1.43
C TYR A 126 8.72 -5.50 -2.88
N LEU A 127 9.31 -6.68 -3.13
CA LEU A 127 9.62 -7.11 -4.49
C LEU A 127 8.36 -7.32 -5.33
N GLY A 128 7.30 -7.86 -4.75
CA GLY A 128 6.01 -8.01 -5.43
C GLY A 128 5.43 -6.67 -5.87
N THR A 129 5.48 -5.65 -5.00
CA THR A 129 5.10 -4.27 -5.37
C THR A 129 6.00 -3.73 -6.49
N VAL A 130 7.32 -3.97 -6.44
CA VAL A 130 8.26 -3.57 -7.50
C VAL A 130 7.93 -4.26 -8.82
N TYR A 131 7.72 -5.58 -8.82
CA TYR A 131 7.50 -6.35 -10.05
C TYR A 131 6.20 -5.94 -10.75
N VAL A 132 5.11 -5.85 -10.01
CA VAL A 132 3.81 -5.44 -10.57
C VAL A 132 3.86 -3.99 -11.07
N THR A 133 4.42 -3.08 -10.26
CA THR A 133 4.57 -1.67 -10.67
C THR A 133 5.46 -1.54 -11.90
N LYS A 134 6.58 -2.26 -11.96
CA LYS A 134 7.50 -2.22 -13.11
C LYS A 134 6.85 -2.75 -14.39
N ALA A 135 6.08 -3.85 -14.32
CA ALA A 135 5.32 -4.37 -15.44
C ALA A 135 4.22 -3.40 -15.90
N ALA A 136 3.51 -2.78 -14.97
CA ALA A 136 2.43 -1.83 -15.24
C ALA A 136 2.94 -0.47 -15.76
N TRP A 137 4.17 -0.06 -15.41
CA TRP A 137 4.66 1.30 -15.56
C TRP A 137 4.54 1.88 -16.97
N PRO A 138 4.95 1.20 -18.06
CA PRO A 138 4.82 1.74 -19.42
C PRO A 138 3.37 2.05 -19.80
N HIS A 139 2.43 1.25 -19.31
CA HIS A 139 1.00 1.37 -19.60
C HIS A 139 0.34 2.48 -18.79
N LEU A 140 0.77 2.64 -17.51
CA LEU A 140 0.35 3.75 -16.65
C LEU A 140 0.82 5.10 -17.21
N VAL A 141 2.07 5.18 -17.67
CA VAL A 141 2.59 6.39 -18.34
C VAL A 141 1.80 6.72 -19.60
N LYS A 142 1.51 5.70 -20.44
CA LYS A 142 0.74 5.86 -21.68
C LYS A 142 -0.69 6.31 -21.43
N ALA A 143 -1.31 5.90 -20.32
CA ALA A 143 -2.71 6.23 -20.01
C ALA A 143 -2.92 7.75 -19.77
N GLY A 144 -1.90 8.46 -19.28
CA GLY A 144 -1.98 9.87 -18.91
C GLY A 144 -2.87 10.11 -17.67
N GLY A 145 -2.30 10.62 -16.60
CA GLY A 145 -3.05 10.86 -15.37
C GLY A 145 -3.29 9.61 -14.50
N ALA A 146 -2.56 8.52 -14.74
CA ALA A 146 -2.66 7.27 -13.98
C ALA A 146 -2.26 7.44 -12.51
N ARG A 147 -2.73 6.52 -11.67
CA ARG A 147 -2.49 6.51 -10.23
C ARG A 147 -2.01 5.14 -9.75
N VAL A 148 -0.99 5.17 -8.88
CA VAL A 148 -0.50 4.02 -8.13
C VAL A 148 -0.75 4.26 -6.64
N VAL A 149 -1.40 3.33 -5.98
CA VAL A 149 -1.60 3.31 -4.54
C VAL A 149 -0.91 2.09 -3.97
N ASN A 150 0.12 2.31 -3.17
CA ASN A 150 0.85 1.25 -2.51
C ASN A 150 0.32 1.07 -1.08
N THR A 151 -0.08 -0.14 -0.72
CA THR A 151 -0.47 -0.44 0.66
C THR A 151 0.79 -0.50 1.52
N ILE A 152 1.00 0.57 2.27
CA ILE A 152 2.04 0.74 3.28
C ILE A 152 1.53 0.32 4.66
N SER A 153 2.26 0.63 5.71
CA SER A 153 1.88 0.35 7.10
C SER A 153 2.54 1.34 8.06
N GLU A 154 2.00 1.43 9.26
CA GLU A 154 2.66 2.06 10.40
C GLU A 154 3.70 1.13 11.07
N GLY A 155 3.77 -0.15 10.68
CA GLY A 155 4.77 -1.12 11.19
C GLY A 155 6.22 -0.62 11.21
N PRO A 156 6.70 0.11 10.17
CA PRO A 156 8.05 0.69 10.15
C PRO A 156 8.36 1.69 11.28
N THR A 157 7.36 2.20 11.97
CA THR A 157 7.56 3.11 13.12
C THR A 157 7.95 2.40 14.42
N GLY A 158 8.07 1.06 14.41
CA GLY A 158 8.32 0.27 15.61
C GLY A 158 7.07 0.04 16.47
N MET A 159 5.88 0.23 15.92
CA MET A 159 4.61 0.06 16.64
C MET A 159 4.34 -1.40 17.07
N HIS A 160 4.95 -2.38 16.41
CA HIS A 160 4.72 -3.80 16.64
C HIS A 160 5.99 -4.50 17.12
N GLU A 161 5.94 -5.10 18.31
CA GLU A 161 7.09 -5.78 18.94
C GLU A 161 7.57 -7.03 18.17
N ARG A 162 6.67 -7.71 17.43
CA ARG A 162 6.95 -8.92 16.63
C ARG A 162 6.87 -8.64 15.12
N GLY A 163 7.24 -7.45 14.71
CA GLY A 163 7.02 -6.96 13.34
C GLY A 163 8.28 -6.66 12.55
N THR A 164 9.47 -7.14 12.94
CA THR A 164 10.74 -6.70 12.34
C THR A 164 10.81 -6.99 10.84
N GLY A 165 10.54 -8.22 10.40
CA GLY A 165 10.55 -8.56 8.98
C GLY A 165 9.45 -7.83 8.18
N TYR A 166 8.24 -7.76 8.73
CA TYR A 166 7.14 -7.03 8.13
C TYR A 166 7.42 -5.52 8.05
N GLY A 167 7.89 -4.93 9.16
CA GLY A 167 8.25 -3.52 9.24
C GLY A 167 9.34 -3.15 8.24
N GLY A 168 10.37 -3.98 8.12
CA GLY A 168 11.44 -3.80 7.13
C GLY A 168 10.92 -3.82 5.69
N ALA A 169 10.11 -4.82 5.34
CA ALA A 169 9.51 -4.92 4.00
C ALA A 169 8.59 -3.72 3.69
N LYS A 170 7.76 -3.28 4.65
CA LYS A 170 6.88 -2.11 4.48
C LYS A 170 7.64 -0.78 4.47
N ALA A 171 8.79 -0.67 5.15
CA ALA A 171 9.70 0.47 5.01
C ALA A 171 10.22 0.58 3.56
N GLY A 172 10.58 -0.56 2.94
CA GLY A 172 10.93 -0.61 1.52
C GLY A 172 9.81 -0.10 0.62
N VAL A 173 8.55 -0.46 0.89
CA VAL A 173 7.39 0.04 0.11
C VAL A 173 7.18 1.55 0.31
N ILE A 174 7.40 2.09 1.52
CA ILE A 174 7.37 3.54 1.77
C ILE A 174 8.45 4.23 0.95
N GLY A 175 9.70 3.75 1.00
CA GLY A 175 10.82 4.30 0.23
C GLY A 175 10.54 4.27 -1.28
N LEU A 176 10.05 3.14 -1.82
CA LEU A 176 9.64 3.02 -3.22
C LEU A 176 8.55 4.03 -3.59
N THR A 177 7.53 4.18 -2.75
CA THR A 177 6.43 5.12 -2.97
C THR A 177 6.92 6.57 -3.09
N LEU A 178 7.75 7.00 -2.14
CA LEU A 178 8.29 8.36 -2.13
C LEU A 178 9.24 8.61 -3.30
N SER A 179 10.09 7.63 -3.65
CA SER A 179 11.03 7.74 -4.78
C SER A 179 10.29 7.81 -6.12
N LEU A 180 9.31 6.94 -6.36
CA LEU A 180 8.48 7.00 -7.57
C LEU A 180 7.67 8.29 -7.66
N ALA A 181 7.14 8.77 -6.53
CA ALA A 181 6.43 10.05 -6.49
C ALA A 181 7.34 11.23 -6.89
N ALA A 182 8.63 11.20 -6.54
CA ALA A 182 9.58 12.22 -6.96
C ALA A 182 9.82 12.22 -8.48
N GLU A 183 9.61 11.08 -9.16
CA GLU A 183 9.74 10.94 -10.61
C GLU A 183 8.47 11.35 -11.38
N THR A 184 7.35 11.63 -10.73
CA THR A 184 6.06 11.98 -11.36
C THR A 184 6.18 13.14 -12.36
N LYS A 185 7.07 14.10 -12.10
CA LYS A 185 7.34 15.22 -13.00
C LYS A 185 7.81 14.81 -14.40
N PHE A 186 8.27 13.57 -14.58
CA PHE A 186 8.72 13.04 -15.87
C PHE A 186 7.62 12.25 -16.59
N HIS A 187 6.63 11.71 -15.84
CA HIS A 187 5.71 10.70 -16.35
C HIS A 187 4.24 11.03 -16.11
N GLY A 188 3.92 11.94 -15.20
CA GLY A 188 2.53 12.28 -14.86
C GLY A 188 1.76 11.20 -14.08
N VAL A 189 2.45 10.13 -13.66
CA VAL A 189 1.85 9.06 -12.84
C VAL A 189 1.91 9.46 -11.37
N GLY A 190 0.76 9.68 -10.71
CA GLY A 190 0.69 9.98 -9.29
C GLY A 190 0.88 8.71 -8.45
N VAL A 191 1.76 8.77 -7.45
CA VAL A 191 2.09 7.62 -6.58
C VAL A 191 1.91 8.00 -5.12
N ASN A 192 1.07 7.26 -4.38
CA ASN A 192 0.78 7.52 -2.99
C ASN A 192 0.79 6.23 -2.16
N GLY A 193 0.98 6.37 -0.85
CA GLY A 193 0.91 5.30 0.13
C GLY A 193 -0.40 5.31 0.92
N PHE A 194 -0.96 4.14 1.16
CA PHE A 194 -2.15 3.93 1.96
C PHE A 194 -1.87 2.90 3.07
N ALA A 195 -2.00 3.31 4.33
CA ALA A 195 -1.86 2.44 5.50
C ALA A 195 -3.25 2.19 6.10
N PRO A 196 -3.81 0.99 5.93
CA PRO A 196 -5.12 0.67 6.49
C PRO A 196 -5.02 0.33 7.98
N ARG A 197 -5.89 0.94 8.80
CA ARG A 197 -6.24 0.45 10.14
C ARG A 197 -7.57 -0.28 10.04
N ILE A 198 -7.52 -1.61 9.95
CA ILE A 198 -8.68 -2.44 9.59
C ILE A 198 -8.71 -3.76 10.35
N ALA A 199 -9.91 -4.28 10.53
CA ALA A 199 -10.17 -5.62 10.98
C ALA A 199 -10.10 -6.60 9.80
N THR A 200 -9.02 -7.37 9.71
CA THR A 200 -8.84 -8.44 8.72
C THR A 200 -8.30 -9.69 9.38
N ARG A 201 -8.15 -10.77 8.61
CA ARG A 201 -7.47 -11.98 9.11
C ARG A 201 -6.01 -11.73 9.53
N LEU A 202 -5.33 -10.70 8.97
CA LEU A 202 -3.97 -10.29 9.37
C LEU A 202 -3.94 -9.58 10.74
N SER A 203 -5.07 -9.06 11.17
CA SER A 203 -5.28 -8.38 12.46
C SER A 203 -6.39 -9.06 13.28
N ALA A 204 -6.65 -10.36 13.03
CA ALA A 204 -7.58 -11.14 13.85
C ALA A 204 -7.15 -11.09 15.32
N PRO A 205 -8.12 -11.16 16.28
CA PRO A 205 -7.81 -11.06 17.70
C PRO A 205 -6.71 -12.02 18.16
N GLU A 206 -6.64 -13.23 17.61
CA GLU A 206 -5.62 -14.24 17.91
C GLU A 206 -4.23 -13.83 17.39
N VAL A 207 -4.18 -13.24 16.19
CA VAL A 207 -2.93 -12.71 15.62
C VAL A 207 -2.43 -11.53 16.46
N LEU A 208 -3.32 -10.59 16.81
CA LEU A 208 -2.98 -9.45 17.66
C LEU A 208 -2.59 -9.88 19.08
N ALA A 209 -3.22 -10.92 19.61
CA ALA A 209 -2.84 -11.51 20.90
C ALA A 209 -1.40 -12.01 20.88
N HIS A 210 -1.00 -12.68 19.83
CA HIS A 210 0.37 -13.14 19.62
C HIS A 210 1.35 -11.96 19.46
N VAL A 211 1.00 -10.98 18.60
CA VAL A 211 1.84 -9.77 18.36
C VAL A 211 2.12 -8.97 19.61
N TYR A 212 1.09 -8.76 20.46
CA TYR A 212 1.19 -7.86 21.61
C TYR A 212 1.30 -8.58 22.95
N GLY A 213 1.35 -9.91 22.98
CA GLY A 213 1.41 -10.70 24.22
C GLY A 213 0.21 -10.48 25.16
N ARG A 214 -0.99 -10.17 24.63
CA ARG A 214 -2.19 -9.87 25.39
C ARG A 214 -3.34 -10.80 24.99
N PRO A 215 -4.32 -11.08 25.88
CA PRO A 215 -5.45 -11.96 25.55
C PRO A 215 -6.24 -11.49 24.32
N ALA A 216 -6.69 -12.43 23.48
CA ALA A 216 -7.43 -12.15 22.24
C ALA A 216 -8.70 -11.31 22.48
N GLU A 217 -9.38 -11.52 23.62
CA GLU A 217 -10.58 -10.79 24.02
C GLU A 217 -10.34 -9.28 24.16
N ALA A 218 -9.09 -8.86 24.49
CA ALA A 218 -8.72 -7.46 24.58
C ALA A 218 -8.79 -6.74 23.22
N PHE A 219 -8.72 -7.47 22.13
CA PHE A 219 -8.73 -6.94 20.75
C PHE A 219 -10.10 -7.08 20.07
N ALA A 220 -10.91 -8.07 20.43
CA ALA A 220 -12.16 -8.39 19.76
C ALA A 220 -13.14 -7.19 19.69
N LYS A 221 -13.27 -6.42 20.77
CA LYS A 221 -14.11 -5.23 20.81
C LYS A 221 -13.59 -4.10 19.93
N ASN A 222 -12.27 -3.91 19.89
CA ASN A 222 -11.64 -2.85 19.10
C ASN A 222 -11.72 -3.15 17.60
N MET A 223 -11.67 -4.42 17.20
CA MET A 223 -11.76 -4.82 15.79
C MET A 223 -13.07 -4.40 15.13
N ALA A 224 -14.19 -4.44 15.85
CA ALA A 224 -15.49 -3.98 15.34
C ALA A 224 -15.52 -2.48 14.99
N MET A 225 -14.58 -1.69 15.51
CA MET A 225 -14.47 -0.25 15.24
C MET A 225 -13.73 0.07 13.93
N PHE A 226 -13.08 -0.93 13.31
CA PHE A 226 -12.24 -0.75 12.13
C PHE A 226 -12.66 -1.61 10.94
N PRO A 227 -13.94 -1.53 10.48
CA PRO A 227 -14.33 -2.23 9.26
C PRO A 227 -13.58 -1.69 8.04
N SER A 228 -13.26 -2.57 7.09
CA SER A 228 -12.51 -2.23 5.89
C SER A 228 -13.20 -1.15 5.04
N GLU A 229 -14.52 -1.08 5.10
CA GLU A 229 -15.38 -0.13 4.40
C GLU A 229 -15.13 1.32 4.83
N LEU A 230 -14.75 1.55 6.09
CA LEU A 230 -14.40 2.88 6.60
C LEU A 230 -12.94 3.30 6.30
N SER A 231 -12.11 2.36 5.82
CA SER A 231 -10.70 2.63 5.45
C SER A 231 -10.53 2.78 3.93
N SER A 232 -11.19 1.92 3.15
CA SER A 232 -11.09 1.87 1.69
C SER A 232 -11.30 3.22 0.98
N PRO A 233 -12.22 4.11 1.38
CA PRO A 233 -12.45 5.38 0.69
C PRO A 233 -11.19 6.23 0.53
N ALA A 234 -10.24 6.19 1.46
CA ALA A 234 -8.98 6.92 1.34
C ALA A 234 -8.12 6.39 0.17
N ALA A 235 -8.03 5.06 0.00
CA ALA A 235 -7.31 4.45 -1.12
C ALA A 235 -7.99 4.76 -2.46
N ILE A 236 -9.32 4.71 -2.52
CA ILE A 236 -10.10 5.03 -3.72
C ILE A 236 -9.92 6.51 -4.11
N TYR A 237 -9.90 7.41 -3.13
CA TYR A 237 -9.58 8.83 -3.38
C TYR A 237 -8.17 9.02 -3.95
N LEU A 238 -7.16 8.35 -3.37
CA LEU A 238 -5.78 8.41 -3.88
C LEU A 238 -5.64 7.82 -5.30
N ALA A 239 -6.51 6.88 -5.67
CA ALA A 239 -6.56 6.26 -6.99
C ALA A 239 -7.29 7.11 -8.05
N HIS A 240 -8.02 8.15 -7.65
CA HIS A 240 -8.80 8.96 -8.57
C HIS A 240 -7.94 10.01 -9.30
N GLU A 241 -8.21 10.23 -10.59
CA GLU A 241 -7.43 11.16 -11.42
C GLU A 241 -7.48 12.62 -10.93
N SER A 242 -8.57 13.03 -10.26
CA SER A 242 -8.67 14.37 -9.67
C SER A 242 -7.95 14.50 -8.32
N CYS A 243 -7.37 13.43 -7.77
CA CYS A 243 -6.60 13.51 -6.54
C CYS A 243 -5.33 14.35 -6.78
N PRO A 244 -5.15 15.48 -6.08
CA PRO A 244 -4.00 16.33 -6.27
C PRO A 244 -2.77 15.85 -5.51
N LEU A 245 -2.87 14.75 -4.75
CA LEU A 245 -1.80 14.27 -3.90
C LEU A 245 -0.81 13.40 -4.66
N ASN A 246 0.48 13.58 -4.34
CA ASN A 246 1.58 12.78 -4.84
C ASN A 246 2.66 12.65 -3.76
N GLY A 247 3.08 11.43 -3.43
CA GLY A 247 3.98 11.16 -2.31
C GLY A 247 3.31 11.30 -0.93
N ALA A 248 1.99 11.36 -0.88
CA ALA A 248 1.26 11.34 0.37
C ALA A 248 1.23 9.91 0.96
N LEU A 249 1.47 9.81 2.26
CA LEU A 249 1.33 8.59 3.03
C LEU A 249 0.11 8.76 3.95
N LEU A 250 -1.03 8.18 3.57
CA LEU A 250 -2.27 8.31 4.34
C LEU A 250 -2.53 7.07 5.17
N VAL A 251 -2.84 7.28 6.44
CA VAL A 251 -3.34 6.25 7.38
C VAL A 251 -4.84 6.41 7.49
N SER A 252 -5.61 5.34 7.32
CA SER A 252 -7.08 5.42 7.38
C SER A 252 -7.70 4.20 8.08
N GLY A 253 -8.67 4.47 8.95
CA GLY A 253 -9.47 3.47 9.63
C GLY A 253 -10.35 4.07 10.71
N GLY A 254 -11.41 3.35 11.10
CA GLY A 254 -12.35 3.82 12.13
C GLY A 254 -13.01 5.18 11.80
N GLY A 255 -13.17 5.50 10.51
CA GLY A 255 -13.75 6.79 10.07
C GLY A 255 -12.76 7.97 10.13
N GLN A 256 -11.48 7.74 10.37
CA GLN A 256 -10.44 8.76 10.42
C GLN A 256 -9.45 8.60 9.25
N VAL A 257 -8.97 9.72 8.71
CA VAL A 257 -7.86 9.76 7.75
C VAL A 257 -6.79 10.71 8.30
N MET A 258 -5.54 10.24 8.34
CA MET A 258 -4.39 10.96 8.85
C MET A 258 -3.25 10.91 7.83
N ARG A 259 -2.34 11.86 7.90
CA ARG A 259 -1.09 11.82 7.15
C ARG A 259 0.06 11.34 8.03
N MET A 260 0.85 10.41 7.52
CA MET A 260 2.17 10.06 8.04
C MET A 260 3.23 10.77 7.20
N ALA A 261 4.33 11.23 7.83
CA ALA A 261 5.40 11.94 7.16
C ALA A 261 6.74 11.65 7.81
N ILE A 262 7.83 11.79 7.04
CA ILE A 262 9.21 11.74 7.55
C ILE A 262 9.59 13.16 7.91
N MET A 263 10.14 13.35 9.10
CA MET A 263 10.47 14.64 9.68
C MET A 263 11.96 14.67 10.04
N GLU A 264 12.53 15.87 9.98
CA GLU A 264 13.90 16.13 10.48
C GLU A 264 13.90 17.47 11.25
N ASN A 265 14.72 17.58 12.27
CA ASN A 265 14.94 18.82 13.03
C ASN A 265 16.23 19.52 12.57
N GLU A 266 16.49 20.73 13.05
CA GLU A 266 17.73 21.45 12.75
C GLU A 266 18.96 20.82 13.43
N GLY A 267 18.75 20.03 14.48
CA GLY A 267 19.80 19.30 15.21
C GLY A 267 20.82 20.20 15.89
N PHE A 268 22.08 19.80 15.81
CA PHE A 268 23.22 20.51 16.36
C PHE A 268 24.31 20.68 15.32
N ARG A 269 24.87 21.88 15.22
CA ARG A 269 25.93 22.23 14.27
C ARG A 269 27.13 22.84 14.99
N THR A 270 28.36 22.47 14.60
CA THR A 270 29.62 23.03 15.05
C THR A 270 30.68 22.81 13.95
N ASP A 271 31.72 23.66 13.93
CA ASP A 271 32.87 23.51 13.02
C ASP A 271 33.89 22.49 13.56
N ASP A 272 33.81 22.12 14.84
CA ASP A 272 34.64 21.11 15.50
C ASP A 272 33.74 19.93 15.96
N MET A 273 33.40 19.02 15.00
CA MET A 273 32.54 17.89 15.30
C MET A 273 33.32 16.73 15.90
N THR A 274 33.12 16.47 17.20
CA THR A 274 33.70 15.36 17.95
C THR A 274 32.63 14.49 18.56
N VAL A 275 32.98 13.27 18.98
CA VAL A 275 32.09 12.36 19.70
C VAL A 275 31.60 13.01 21.01
N GLU A 276 32.46 13.73 21.71
CA GLU A 276 32.16 14.46 22.94
C GLU A 276 31.17 15.59 22.71
N ASN A 277 31.31 16.33 21.57
CA ASN A 277 30.35 17.36 21.19
C ASN A 277 28.99 16.79 20.86
N ILE A 278 28.90 15.63 20.19
CA ILE A 278 27.65 14.91 19.96
C ILE A 278 27.02 14.49 21.30
N ALA A 279 27.79 13.87 22.19
CA ALA A 279 27.32 13.43 23.50
C ALA A 279 26.80 14.59 24.35
N ALA A 280 27.51 15.72 24.36
CA ALA A 280 27.13 16.91 25.12
C ALA A 280 25.86 17.61 24.58
N ASN A 281 25.51 17.40 23.30
CA ASN A 281 24.37 18.04 22.63
C ASN A 281 23.26 17.05 22.24
N VAL A 282 23.27 15.81 22.73
CA VAL A 282 22.27 14.78 22.39
C VAL A 282 20.82 15.27 22.57
N GLY A 283 20.56 16.07 23.62
CA GLY A 283 19.22 16.64 23.87
C GLY A 283 18.72 17.54 22.74
N LYS A 284 19.60 18.32 22.08
CA LYS A 284 19.22 19.14 20.92
C LYS A 284 19.03 18.27 19.67
N ILE A 285 19.83 17.23 19.51
CA ILE A 285 19.81 16.34 18.36
C ILE A 285 18.49 15.55 18.30
N ILE A 286 17.95 15.15 19.45
CA ILE A 286 16.71 14.34 19.51
C ILE A 286 15.43 15.15 19.71
N ASP A 287 15.51 16.49 19.88
CA ASP A 287 14.32 17.34 20.08
C ASP A 287 13.64 17.59 18.73
N MET A 288 12.44 17.04 18.56
CA MET A 288 11.64 17.14 17.33
C MET A 288 10.62 18.27 17.35
N LYS A 289 10.63 19.19 18.33
CA LYS A 289 9.63 20.29 18.45
C LYS A 289 9.63 21.22 17.24
N GLU A 290 10.80 21.58 16.74
CA GLU A 290 11.00 22.45 15.58
C GLU A 290 11.28 21.65 14.30
N SER A 291 10.68 20.46 14.17
CA SER A 291 10.93 19.58 13.03
C SER A 291 10.16 19.99 11.78
N THR A 292 10.73 19.72 10.60
CA THR A 292 10.14 19.98 9.29
C THR A 292 10.00 18.70 8.47
N HIS A 293 9.07 18.71 7.53
CA HIS A 293 8.93 17.61 6.57
C HIS A 293 10.08 17.62 5.57
N ILE A 294 10.66 16.46 5.27
CA ILE A 294 11.75 16.32 4.31
C ILE A 294 11.33 15.63 3.02
N GLY A 295 12.12 15.83 1.97
CA GLY A 295 11.94 15.21 0.65
C GLY A 295 10.61 15.56 0.00
N ILE A 296 10.09 14.63 -0.80
CA ILE A 296 8.78 14.78 -1.46
C ILE A 296 7.65 14.97 -0.43
N GLY A 297 7.83 14.49 0.81
CA GLY A 297 6.89 14.66 1.90
C GLY A 297 6.63 16.11 2.29
N ALA A 298 7.51 17.06 1.97
CA ALA A 298 7.30 18.48 2.19
C ALA A 298 6.22 19.05 1.24
N ASN A 299 6.14 18.56 -0.01
CA ASN A 299 5.14 18.95 -0.98
C ASN A 299 4.52 17.73 -1.65
N VAL A 300 3.36 17.35 -1.19
CA VAL A 300 2.60 16.19 -1.70
C VAL A 300 1.64 16.52 -2.85
N SER A 301 1.72 17.70 -3.41
CA SER A 301 0.90 18.08 -4.57
C SER A 301 1.44 17.49 -5.87
N MET A 302 0.55 17.12 -6.78
CA MET A 302 0.93 16.70 -8.13
C MET A 302 1.70 17.82 -8.83
N PRO A 303 2.93 17.58 -9.29
CA PRO A 303 3.67 18.56 -10.08
C PRO A 303 3.00 18.76 -11.44
N SER A 304 3.13 19.94 -12.02
CA SER A 304 2.82 20.15 -13.44
C SER A 304 3.77 19.30 -14.29
N VAL A 305 3.21 18.48 -15.18
CA VAL A 305 4.02 17.70 -16.13
C VAL A 305 4.66 18.66 -17.12
N LYS A 306 6.00 18.69 -17.19
CA LYS A 306 6.68 19.38 -18.25
C LYS A 306 6.39 18.60 -19.54
N GLY A 307 5.76 19.25 -20.52
CA GLY A 307 5.60 18.64 -21.85
C GLY A 307 6.95 18.18 -22.41
N PRO A 308 6.94 17.23 -23.37
CA PRO A 308 8.16 16.83 -24.04
C PRO A 308 8.80 18.08 -24.67
N GLY A 309 10.03 18.39 -24.24
CA GLY A 309 10.83 19.45 -24.82
C GLY A 309 11.37 19.06 -26.20
#